data_045dd1124491dea39f4c03907f1a05d3
#
_entry.id   045dd1124491dea39f4c03907f1a05d3
#
_cell.length_a   1.000
_cell.length_b   1.000
_cell.length_c   1.000
_cell.angle_alpha   90.00
_cell.angle_beta   90.00
_cell.angle_gamma   90.00
#
_symmetry.space_group_name_H-M   'P 1'
#
loop_
_entity.id
_entity.type
_entity.pdbx_description
1 polymer ?
#
loop_
_entity_poly.entity_id
_entity_poly.type
_entity_poly.pdbx_seq_one_letter_code
_entity_poly.pdbx_strand_id
1 'polypeptide(L)'
;MSESKKIKTALVSVYHKEGLDEIITKLHEEGVEFLSTGGTRQFIESLGYPCKAVEDLTTYPSILGGRVKTLHPKIFGGILCRRGLEQDMQQIEKYEIPEIDLVIVDLYPFEATVASGASEADIIEKIDIGGISLIRAAAKNYNDVIIVASQSQYKPLLDMLMEHGATSSLEERRWMAKEAFAVSSHYDSAIFNYFDAGEGSAFRCSVNSQKQLRYGENPHQKGYFYGNLEAMFDQIHGKEISYNNLLDINAAVDLIDEFDDLTFAILKHNNACGLASRTTVLDAWKDALAGDPVSAFGGVLITNGVIDKEAAEEINKIFFEVIIAPDYDVDALEILGQKKNRIILVRKEAKLPKKQFRALLNGVLVQDKDTNIETVADLKTVTDKAPTPEEVEDMLFANKIVKNSKSNAIVLAKDKQLLASGVGQTSRVDALKQAIEKAKSFGFDLNGAVMASDAFFPFPDCVEIADKEGITAVIQPGGSVKDDLSFAYCNEHGMAMVTTGIRHFKH
;
A
#
# COMPACT_ATOMS: atom_id res chain seq x y z
N MET A 1 16.83 -33.86 -20.45
CA MET A 1 17.05 -34.15 -19.02
C MET A 1 17.61 -32.87 -18.43
N SER A 2 16.97 -32.25 -17.46
CA SER A 2 17.52 -31.06 -16.78
C SER A 2 18.77 -31.48 -16.06
N GLU A 3 19.87 -30.74 -16.23
CA GLU A 3 21.17 -31.05 -15.66
C GLU A 3 21.14 -30.89 -14.15
N SER A 4 20.94 -32.00 -13.44
CA SER A 4 20.86 -32.05 -11.99
C SER A 4 22.29 -31.91 -11.41
N LYS A 5 22.44 -31.12 -10.36
CA LYS A 5 23.73 -30.89 -9.66
C LYS A 5 23.61 -31.35 -8.20
N LYS A 6 24.59 -32.10 -7.74
CA LYS A 6 24.69 -32.53 -6.35
C LYS A 6 25.28 -31.43 -5.49
N ILE A 7 24.69 -31.18 -4.32
CA ILE A 7 25.21 -30.29 -3.30
C ILE A 7 26.14 -31.08 -2.40
N LYS A 8 27.43 -30.72 -2.37
CA LYS A 8 28.46 -31.33 -1.53
C LYS A 8 28.94 -30.37 -0.44
N THR A 9 29.02 -29.07 -0.76
CA THR A 9 29.51 -28.05 0.15
C THR A 9 28.53 -26.89 0.22
N ALA A 10 28.12 -26.50 1.42
CA ALA A 10 27.26 -25.38 1.70
C ALA A 10 27.99 -24.28 2.48
N LEU A 11 28.01 -23.06 1.95
CA LEU A 11 28.39 -21.86 2.67
C LEU A 11 27.14 -21.26 3.33
N VAL A 12 27.12 -21.20 4.66
CA VAL A 12 25.99 -20.69 5.44
C VAL A 12 26.45 -19.49 6.25
N SER A 13 25.85 -18.33 6.04
CA SER A 13 26.16 -17.09 6.76
C SER A 13 24.90 -16.24 6.90
N VAL A 14 24.16 -16.41 8.00
CA VAL A 14 22.86 -15.78 8.23
C VAL A 14 22.84 -14.96 9.50
N TYR A 15 22.07 -13.87 9.49
CA TYR A 15 21.75 -13.07 10.66
C TYR A 15 20.64 -13.74 11.48
N HIS A 16 19.54 -14.13 10.83
CA HIS A 16 18.39 -14.82 11.45
C HIS A 16 18.59 -16.34 11.35
N LYS A 17 18.26 -17.06 12.41
CA LYS A 17 18.51 -18.51 12.51
C LYS A 17 17.25 -19.35 12.65
N GLU A 18 16.11 -18.71 12.73
CA GLU A 18 14.80 -19.34 12.86
C GLU A 18 14.50 -20.19 11.62
N GLY A 19 14.22 -21.48 11.81
CA GLY A 19 13.93 -22.44 10.73
C GLY A 19 15.17 -22.93 9.96
N LEU A 20 16.40 -22.52 10.36
CA LEU A 20 17.62 -23.00 9.76
C LEU A 20 18.02 -24.41 10.22
N ASP A 21 17.62 -24.80 11.43
CA ASP A 21 17.94 -26.08 12.06
C ASP A 21 17.48 -27.28 11.25
N GLU A 22 16.25 -27.26 10.73
CA GLU A 22 15.71 -28.32 9.89
C GLU A 22 16.51 -28.47 8.57
N ILE A 23 16.90 -27.35 7.96
CA ILE A 23 17.70 -27.32 6.73
C ILE A 23 19.09 -27.90 6.97
N ILE A 24 19.77 -27.45 8.04
CA ILE A 24 21.10 -27.94 8.40
C ILE A 24 21.07 -29.42 8.69
N THR A 25 20.09 -29.88 9.45
CA THR A 25 19.90 -31.30 9.75
C THR A 25 19.74 -32.12 8.47
N LYS A 26 18.85 -31.69 7.57
CA LYS A 26 18.61 -32.40 6.32
C LYS A 26 19.83 -32.43 5.40
N LEU A 27 20.54 -31.31 5.28
CA LEU A 27 21.80 -31.25 4.49
C LEU A 27 22.87 -32.16 5.09
N HIS A 28 23.00 -32.23 6.42
CA HIS A 28 23.96 -33.12 7.08
C HIS A 28 23.64 -34.61 6.84
N GLU A 29 22.34 -35.00 6.94
CA GLU A 29 21.91 -36.37 6.62
C GLU A 29 22.27 -36.78 5.19
N GLU A 30 22.27 -35.85 4.26
CA GLU A 30 22.68 -36.06 2.86
C GLU A 30 24.18 -35.96 2.61
N GLY A 31 24.98 -35.76 3.69
CA GLY A 31 26.45 -35.75 3.63
C GLY A 31 27.06 -34.45 3.12
N VAL A 32 26.33 -33.32 3.24
CA VAL A 32 26.83 -31.98 2.85
C VAL A 32 27.80 -31.45 3.91
N GLU A 33 28.98 -30.95 3.46
CA GLU A 33 29.93 -30.26 4.32
C GLU A 33 29.55 -28.79 4.51
N PHE A 34 29.72 -28.28 5.74
CA PHE A 34 29.40 -26.89 6.05
C PHE A 34 30.66 -26.02 6.14
N LEU A 35 30.57 -24.82 5.54
CA LEU A 35 31.49 -23.72 5.67
C LEU A 35 30.75 -22.52 6.22
N SER A 36 31.26 -21.89 7.28
CA SER A 36 30.53 -20.78 7.92
C SER A 36 31.44 -19.83 8.69
N THR A 37 30.88 -18.72 9.16
CA THR A 37 31.59 -17.71 9.97
C THR A 37 30.83 -17.44 11.28
N GLY A 38 31.58 -17.02 12.30
CA GLY A 38 31.05 -16.40 13.54
C GLY A 38 29.86 -17.14 14.18
N GLY A 39 28.79 -16.41 14.45
CA GLY A 39 27.62 -16.94 15.15
C GLY A 39 26.83 -18.01 14.39
N THR A 40 26.88 -18.04 13.05
CA THR A 40 26.23 -19.11 12.28
C THR A 40 27.01 -20.43 12.40
N ARG A 41 28.34 -20.37 12.43
CA ARG A 41 29.17 -21.55 12.73
C ARG A 41 28.85 -22.13 14.10
N GLN A 42 28.82 -21.29 15.14
CA GLN A 42 28.46 -21.70 16.50
C GLN A 42 27.06 -22.34 16.56
N PHE A 43 26.11 -21.80 15.81
CA PHE A 43 24.78 -22.38 15.70
C PHE A 43 24.80 -23.79 15.11
N ILE A 44 25.49 -24.01 13.97
CA ILE A 44 25.63 -25.34 13.34
C ILE A 44 26.31 -26.33 14.30
N GLU A 45 27.40 -25.91 14.96
CA GLU A 45 28.12 -26.73 15.93
C GLU A 45 27.28 -27.08 17.15
N SER A 46 26.36 -26.14 17.59
CA SER A 46 25.43 -26.39 18.69
C SER A 46 24.37 -27.45 18.38
N LEU A 47 24.07 -27.66 17.10
CA LEU A 47 23.21 -28.75 16.62
C LEU A 47 23.95 -30.11 16.58
N GLY A 48 25.25 -30.13 16.88
CA GLY A 48 26.10 -31.33 16.88
C GLY A 48 26.76 -31.64 15.53
N TYR A 49 26.71 -30.72 14.58
CA TYR A 49 27.27 -30.95 13.24
C TYR A 49 28.59 -30.24 13.04
N PRO A 50 29.58 -30.90 12.36
CA PRO A 50 30.90 -30.30 12.08
C PRO A 50 30.73 -29.14 11.07
N CYS A 51 31.44 -28.04 11.33
CA CYS A 51 31.44 -26.87 10.45
C CYS A 51 32.83 -26.27 10.32
N LYS A 52 33.37 -26.19 9.10
CA LYS A 52 34.67 -25.55 8.82
C LYS A 52 34.53 -24.02 8.92
N ALA A 53 35.51 -23.38 9.54
CA ALA A 53 35.55 -21.91 9.54
C ALA A 53 35.98 -21.37 8.20
N VAL A 54 35.38 -20.27 7.74
CA VAL A 54 35.84 -19.55 6.55
C VAL A 54 37.27 -19.05 6.74
N GLU A 55 37.63 -18.65 7.95
CA GLU A 55 38.98 -18.20 8.32
C GLU A 55 40.04 -19.29 8.13
N ASP A 56 39.71 -20.57 8.38
CA ASP A 56 40.60 -21.68 8.17
C ASP A 56 40.86 -21.92 6.67
N LEU A 57 39.83 -21.76 5.83
CA LEU A 57 39.94 -21.89 4.39
C LEU A 57 40.72 -20.72 3.76
N THR A 58 40.42 -19.50 4.19
CA THR A 58 41.06 -18.31 3.63
C THR A 58 42.44 -18.04 4.18
N THR A 59 42.79 -18.67 5.32
CA THR A 59 44.00 -18.38 6.11
C THR A 59 44.11 -16.88 6.50
N TYR A 60 43.00 -16.19 6.55
CA TYR A 60 42.93 -14.78 6.82
C TYR A 60 41.92 -14.49 7.97
N PRO A 61 42.30 -13.74 8.99
CA PRO A 61 41.40 -13.48 10.11
C PRO A 61 40.26 -12.54 9.71
N SER A 62 39.17 -12.62 10.48
CA SER A 62 38.11 -11.60 10.42
C SER A 62 38.65 -10.27 10.94
N ILE A 63 38.63 -9.22 10.12
CA ILE A 63 39.18 -7.90 10.45
C ILE A 63 38.14 -6.79 10.38
N LEU A 64 38.52 -5.61 10.82
CA LEU A 64 37.64 -4.40 10.80
C LEU A 64 36.29 -4.61 11.47
N GLY A 65 36.31 -5.22 12.67
CA GLY A 65 35.07 -5.52 13.39
C GLY A 65 34.17 -6.56 12.70
N GLY A 66 34.74 -7.36 11.78
CA GLY A 66 33.98 -8.37 11.04
C GLY A 66 33.40 -7.90 9.71
N ARG A 67 33.68 -6.68 9.27
CA ARG A 67 33.26 -6.19 7.94
C ARG A 67 33.92 -6.91 6.78
N VAL A 68 35.10 -7.51 7.02
CA VAL A 68 35.84 -8.34 6.03
C VAL A 68 36.05 -9.72 6.60
N LYS A 69 35.30 -10.70 6.10
CA LYS A 69 35.35 -12.13 6.46
C LYS A 69 35.35 -13.01 5.22
N THR A 70 34.28 -12.89 4.43
CA THR A 70 34.00 -13.72 3.25
C THR A 70 34.48 -13.13 1.94
N LEU A 71 34.88 -11.85 1.91
CA LEU A 71 35.37 -11.15 0.73
C LEU A 71 36.80 -11.62 0.39
N HIS A 72 36.92 -12.85 -0.08
CA HIS A 72 38.20 -13.50 -0.36
C HIS A 72 38.15 -14.32 -1.64
N PRO A 73 39.21 -14.34 -2.47
CA PRO A 73 39.26 -15.11 -3.73
C PRO A 73 38.90 -16.58 -3.57
N LYS A 74 39.30 -17.26 -2.49
CA LYS A 74 38.96 -18.68 -2.25
C LYS A 74 37.45 -18.90 -2.08
N ILE A 75 36.72 -17.95 -1.50
CA ILE A 75 35.25 -18.02 -1.33
C ILE A 75 34.59 -17.73 -2.68
N PHE A 76 34.88 -16.56 -3.26
CA PHE A 76 34.27 -16.14 -4.51
C PHE A 76 34.64 -17.01 -5.70
N GLY A 77 35.89 -17.56 -5.71
CA GLY A 77 36.34 -18.53 -6.71
C GLY A 77 35.51 -19.82 -6.64
N GLY A 78 35.26 -20.34 -5.42
CA GLY A 78 34.44 -21.54 -5.23
C GLY A 78 32.99 -21.38 -5.66
N ILE A 79 32.45 -20.17 -5.54
CA ILE A 79 31.07 -19.81 -5.97
C ILE A 79 31.04 -19.54 -7.48
N LEU A 80 32.00 -18.79 -8.04
CA LEU A 80 31.93 -18.25 -9.41
C LEU A 80 32.56 -19.19 -10.45
N CYS A 81 33.25 -20.26 -10.04
CA CYS A 81 33.84 -21.23 -10.93
C CYS A 81 32.79 -21.86 -11.86
N ARG A 82 33.04 -21.79 -13.17
CA ARG A 82 32.22 -22.46 -14.20
C ARG A 82 32.70 -23.90 -14.35
N ARG A 83 32.00 -24.83 -13.76
CA ARG A 83 32.41 -26.21 -13.62
C ARG A 83 32.48 -26.99 -14.95
N GLY A 84 31.84 -26.46 -16.00
CA GLY A 84 31.95 -26.96 -17.36
C GLY A 84 33.16 -26.45 -18.14
N LEU A 85 34.00 -25.55 -17.57
CA LEU A 85 35.18 -25.01 -18.23
C LEU A 85 36.44 -25.56 -17.60
N GLU A 86 37.20 -26.33 -18.38
CA GLU A 86 38.46 -26.94 -17.95
C GLU A 86 39.47 -25.90 -17.40
N GLN A 87 39.55 -24.73 -18.01
CA GLN A 87 40.44 -23.66 -17.56
C GLN A 87 40.08 -23.15 -16.14
N ASP A 88 38.79 -23.03 -15.81
CA ASP A 88 38.36 -22.63 -14.48
C ASP A 88 38.69 -23.74 -13.46
N MET A 89 38.45 -25.00 -13.83
CA MET A 89 38.75 -26.15 -12.97
C MET A 89 40.25 -26.27 -12.67
N GLN A 90 41.13 -26.08 -13.65
CA GLN A 90 42.57 -26.05 -13.45
C GLN A 90 43.02 -24.92 -12.50
N GLN A 91 42.33 -23.77 -12.55
CA GLN A 91 42.65 -22.64 -11.66
C GLN A 91 42.23 -22.92 -10.22
N ILE A 92 41.01 -23.45 -9.98
CA ILE A 92 40.59 -23.75 -8.60
C ILE A 92 41.42 -24.86 -7.98
N GLU A 93 41.85 -25.85 -8.75
CA GLU A 93 42.80 -26.88 -8.31
C GLU A 93 44.16 -26.26 -7.94
N LYS A 94 44.75 -25.45 -8.85
CA LYS A 94 46.05 -24.78 -8.64
C LYS A 94 46.10 -23.91 -7.39
N TYR A 95 44.98 -23.21 -7.07
CA TYR A 95 44.91 -22.29 -5.95
C TYR A 95 44.21 -22.89 -4.72
N GLU A 96 43.94 -24.20 -4.72
CA GLU A 96 43.31 -24.95 -3.64
C GLU A 96 41.97 -24.28 -3.21
N ILE A 97 41.12 -24.00 -4.19
CA ILE A 97 39.79 -23.38 -3.99
C ILE A 97 38.74 -24.50 -3.97
N PRO A 98 38.00 -24.71 -2.89
CA PRO A 98 36.92 -25.71 -2.86
C PRO A 98 35.72 -25.22 -3.67
N GLU A 99 35.02 -26.15 -4.33
CA GLU A 99 33.72 -25.87 -4.93
C GLU A 99 32.68 -25.60 -3.83
N ILE A 100 31.87 -24.56 -4.01
CA ILE A 100 30.75 -24.24 -3.12
C ILE A 100 29.46 -24.41 -3.94
N ASP A 101 28.59 -25.34 -3.54
CA ASP A 101 27.44 -25.76 -4.31
C ASP A 101 26.15 -25.06 -3.86
N LEU A 102 26.08 -24.71 -2.57
CA LEU A 102 24.96 -24.04 -1.96
C LEU A 102 25.45 -22.84 -1.14
N VAL A 103 24.78 -21.71 -1.30
CA VAL A 103 24.99 -20.51 -0.49
C VAL A 103 23.68 -20.16 0.22
N ILE A 104 23.69 -20.11 1.55
CA ILE A 104 22.56 -19.66 2.37
C ILE A 104 23.01 -18.39 3.09
N VAL A 105 22.43 -17.28 2.72
CA VAL A 105 22.77 -15.95 3.24
C VAL A 105 21.52 -15.11 3.38
N ASP A 106 21.34 -14.47 4.52
CA ASP A 106 20.38 -13.37 4.66
C ASP A 106 21.13 -12.05 4.92
N LEU A 107 20.43 -10.94 4.72
CA LEU A 107 20.98 -9.60 4.89
C LEU A 107 20.66 -9.05 6.28
N TYR A 108 21.48 -8.12 6.74
CA TYR A 108 21.15 -7.35 7.95
C TYR A 108 19.82 -6.60 7.79
N PRO A 109 19.05 -6.44 8.89
CA PRO A 109 17.71 -5.84 8.87
C PRO A 109 17.75 -4.29 8.73
N PHE A 110 18.24 -3.79 7.58
CA PHE A 110 18.40 -2.36 7.33
C PHE A 110 17.09 -1.58 7.48
N GLU A 111 16.03 -2.01 6.80
CA GLU A 111 14.73 -1.31 6.84
C GLU A 111 14.10 -1.30 8.24
N ALA A 112 14.20 -2.41 8.97
CA ALA A 112 13.71 -2.49 10.35
C ALA A 112 14.51 -1.55 11.27
N THR A 113 15.82 -1.41 11.03
CA THR A 113 16.68 -0.49 11.79
C THR A 113 16.32 0.96 11.49
N VAL A 114 16.08 1.31 10.24
CA VAL A 114 15.58 2.64 9.85
C VAL A 114 14.22 2.92 10.51
N ALA A 115 13.30 1.97 10.43
CA ALA A 115 11.95 2.10 10.98
C ALA A 115 11.93 2.25 12.52
N SER A 116 12.92 1.69 13.23
CA SER A 116 13.06 1.83 14.69
C SER A 116 13.50 3.24 15.14
N GLY A 117 13.91 4.12 14.22
CA GLY A 117 14.46 5.43 14.56
C GLY A 117 15.85 5.37 15.18
N ALA A 118 16.64 4.33 14.88
CA ALA A 118 18.01 4.17 15.34
C ALA A 118 18.92 5.33 14.88
N SER A 119 20.10 5.47 15.50
CA SER A 119 21.07 6.48 15.08
C SER A 119 21.55 6.25 13.65
N GLU A 120 21.95 7.30 12.93
CA GLU A 120 22.52 7.20 11.59
C GLU A 120 23.70 6.20 11.54
N ALA A 121 24.57 6.25 12.57
CA ALA A 121 25.72 5.34 12.67
C ALA A 121 25.27 3.86 12.75
N ASP A 122 24.23 3.57 13.52
CA ASP A 122 23.69 2.20 13.65
C ASP A 122 23.01 1.76 12.35
N ILE A 123 22.32 2.66 11.66
CA ILE A 123 21.68 2.38 10.36
C ILE A 123 22.75 2.06 9.30
N ILE A 124 23.79 2.88 9.20
CA ILE A 124 24.90 2.68 8.25
C ILE A 124 25.61 1.34 8.52
N GLU A 125 25.78 0.94 9.78
CA GLU A 125 26.39 -0.34 10.15
C GLU A 125 25.55 -1.55 9.69
N LYS A 126 24.25 -1.35 9.39
CA LYS A 126 23.39 -2.40 8.83
C LYS A 126 23.41 -2.49 7.29
N ILE A 127 24.25 -1.70 6.63
CA ILE A 127 24.47 -1.88 5.18
C ILE A 127 25.39 -3.09 4.99
N ASP A 128 24.80 -4.18 4.50
CA ASP A 128 25.52 -5.44 4.28
C ASP A 128 26.40 -5.36 3.03
N ILE A 129 27.67 -5.66 3.18
CA ILE A 129 28.64 -5.71 2.07
C ILE A 129 28.96 -7.16 1.68
N GLY A 130 29.22 -8.01 2.68
CA GLY A 130 29.66 -9.39 2.44
C GLY A 130 28.52 -10.29 1.95
N GLY A 131 27.39 -10.26 2.64
CA GLY A 131 26.22 -11.07 2.32
C GLY A 131 25.63 -10.73 0.95
N ILE A 132 25.43 -9.44 0.65
CA ILE A 132 24.93 -9.01 -0.66
C ILE A 132 25.87 -9.45 -1.80
N SER A 133 27.18 -9.42 -1.58
CA SER A 133 28.16 -9.84 -2.57
C SER A 133 28.10 -11.36 -2.82
N LEU A 134 27.93 -12.17 -1.77
CA LEU A 134 27.74 -13.62 -1.88
C LEU A 134 26.44 -13.97 -2.62
N ILE A 135 25.34 -13.29 -2.29
CA ILE A 135 24.03 -13.45 -2.96
C ILE A 135 24.19 -13.23 -4.46
N ARG A 136 24.80 -12.12 -4.86
CA ARG A 136 24.97 -11.78 -6.28
C ARG A 136 25.92 -12.72 -7.00
N ALA A 137 27.00 -13.16 -6.35
CA ALA A 137 27.94 -14.10 -6.93
C ALA A 137 27.30 -15.48 -7.21
N ALA A 138 26.61 -16.04 -6.22
CA ALA A 138 25.92 -17.31 -6.34
C ALA A 138 24.77 -17.25 -7.38
N ALA A 139 23.95 -16.19 -7.34
CA ALA A 139 22.90 -15.98 -8.32
C ALA A 139 23.43 -15.85 -9.76
N LYS A 140 24.58 -15.20 -9.96
CA LYS A 140 25.23 -15.11 -11.27
C LYS A 140 25.64 -16.48 -11.80
N ASN A 141 26.12 -17.37 -10.92
CA ASN A 141 26.58 -18.73 -11.31
C ASN A 141 25.49 -19.80 -11.06
N TYR A 142 24.22 -19.48 -11.25
CA TYR A 142 23.09 -20.41 -11.03
C TYR A 142 23.17 -21.70 -11.86
N ASN A 143 24.00 -21.76 -12.92
CA ASN A 143 24.22 -22.98 -13.65
C ASN A 143 24.86 -24.05 -12.76
N ASP A 144 25.68 -23.66 -11.80
CA ASP A 144 26.47 -24.58 -10.96
C ASP A 144 26.15 -24.46 -9.45
N VAL A 145 25.57 -23.33 -8.99
CA VAL A 145 25.36 -23.01 -7.57
C VAL A 145 23.91 -22.68 -7.30
N ILE A 146 23.39 -23.18 -6.18
CA ILE A 146 22.07 -22.77 -5.65
C ILE A 146 22.25 -21.70 -4.57
N ILE A 147 21.41 -20.68 -4.58
CA ILE A 147 21.41 -19.57 -3.64
C ILE A 147 20.10 -19.47 -2.88
N VAL A 148 20.17 -19.34 -1.57
CA VAL A 148 19.05 -19.00 -0.67
C VAL A 148 19.38 -17.67 -0.02
N ALA A 149 18.64 -16.62 -0.36
CA ALA A 149 18.94 -15.24 -0.03
C ALA A 149 18.05 -14.65 1.07
N SER A 150 17.08 -15.43 1.55
CA SER A 150 16.17 -15.02 2.62
C SER A 150 15.47 -16.22 3.27
N GLN A 151 14.96 -16.02 4.50
CA GLN A 151 14.18 -17.04 5.20
C GLN A 151 12.91 -17.50 4.45
N SER A 152 12.31 -16.64 3.62
CA SER A 152 11.14 -17.00 2.80
C SER A 152 11.43 -18.14 1.81
N GLN A 153 12.71 -18.40 1.52
CA GLN A 153 13.15 -19.46 0.62
C GLN A 153 13.52 -20.76 1.35
N TYR A 154 13.45 -20.79 2.68
CA TYR A 154 13.78 -21.98 3.49
C TYR A 154 12.84 -23.14 3.20
N LYS A 155 11.51 -22.85 3.18
CA LYS A 155 10.55 -23.89 2.83
C LYS A 155 10.72 -24.46 1.42
N PRO A 156 10.84 -23.67 0.34
CA PRO A 156 11.19 -24.17 -0.99
C PRO A 156 12.49 -25.02 -1.02
N LEU A 157 13.53 -24.60 -0.31
CA LEU A 157 14.76 -25.39 -0.22
C LEU A 157 14.49 -26.72 0.49
N LEU A 158 13.78 -26.72 1.62
CA LEU A 158 13.47 -27.93 2.37
C LEU A 158 12.62 -28.90 1.57
N ASP A 159 11.61 -28.39 0.86
CA ASP A 159 10.75 -29.20 -0.02
C ASP A 159 11.61 -29.88 -1.12
N MET A 160 12.55 -29.15 -1.74
CA MET A 160 13.50 -29.70 -2.72
C MET A 160 14.40 -30.79 -2.11
N LEU A 161 14.94 -30.55 -0.90
CA LEU A 161 15.79 -31.53 -0.21
C LEU A 161 15.02 -32.79 0.19
N MET A 162 13.75 -32.67 0.50
CA MET A 162 12.88 -33.81 0.81
C MET A 162 12.53 -34.62 -0.44
N GLU A 163 12.35 -33.96 -1.59
CA GLU A 163 11.95 -34.61 -2.85
C GLU A 163 13.14 -35.29 -3.56
N HIS A 164 14.31 -34.67 -3.57
CA HIS A 164 15.45 -35.10 -4.38
C HIS A 164 16.74 -35.34 -3.59
N GLY A 165 16.74 -35.20 -2.26
CA GLY A 165 17.95 -35.17 -1.44
C GLY A 165 18.79 -33.92 -1.74
N ALA A 166 20.07 -33.97 -1.45
CA ALA A 166 21.00 -32.87 -1.73
C ALA A 166 21.32 -32.71 -3.22
N THR A 167 20.30 -32.48 -4.04
CA THR A 167 20.39 -32.34 -5.48
C THR A 167 19.46 -31.22 -5.97
N SER A 168 19.92 -30.44 -6.95
CA SER A 168 19.10 -29.36 -7.53
C SER A 168 19.05 -29.43 -9.05
N SER A 169 17.88 -29.15 -9.62
CA SER A 169 17.70 -28.97 -11.06
C SER A 169 18.13 -27.57 -11.52
N LEU A 170 18.39 -27.39 -12.81
CA LEU A 170 18.69 -26.07 -13.37
C LEU A 170 17.52 -25.09 -13.19
N GLU A 171 16.29 -25.56 -13.23
CA GLU A 171 15.08 -24.73 -13.06
C GLU A 171 14.98 -24.20 -11.65
N GLU A 172 15.19 -25.03 -10.64
CA GLU A 172 15.22 -24.62 -9.23
C GLU A 172 16.33 -23.60 -8.97
N ARG A 173 17.55 -23.85 -9.46
CA ARG A 173 18.66 -22.90 -9.32
C ARG A 173 18.36 -21.56 -9.99
N ARG A 174 17.75 -21.57 -11.17
CA ARG A 174 17.34 -20.36 -11.88
C ARG A 174 16.23 -19.60 -11.13
N TRP A 175 15.26 -20.32 -10.56
CA TRP A 175 14.22 -19.72 -9.74
C TRP A 175 14.81 -19.06 -8.49
N MET A 176 15.66 -19.76 -7.75
CA MET A 176 16.36 -19.22 -6.59
C MET A 176 17.23 -18.00 -6.94
N ALA A 177 17.90 -18.01 -8.09
CA ALA A 177 18.67 -16.86 -8.55
C ALA A 177 17.79 -15.63 -8.85
N LYS A 178 16.59 -15.83 -9.42
CA LYS A 178 15.59 -14.76 -9.60
C LYS A 178 15.20 -14.16 -8.26
N GLU A 179 14.88 -15.00 -7.28
CA GLU A 179 14.51 -14.55 -5.92
C GLU A 179 15.68 -13.83 -5.23
N ALA A 180 16.90 -14.29 -5.40
CA ALA A 180 18.11 -13.64 -4.88
C ALA A 180 18.31 -12.23 -5.46
N PHE A 181 18.06 -12.04 -6.76
CA PHE A 181 18.10 -10.69 -7.36
C PHE A 181 16.91 -9.82 -6.93
N ALA A 182 15.74 -10.40 -6.62
CA ALA A 182 14.64 -9.66 -6.01
C ALA A 182 15.04 -9.11 -4.63
N VAL A 183 15.67 -9.94 -3.77
CA VAL A 183 16.20 -9.51 -2.47
C VAL A 183 17.25 -8.40 -2.64
N SER A 184 18.25 -8.62 -3.50
CA SER A 184 19.33 -7.66 -3.72
C SER A 184 18.84 -6.31 -4.24
N SER A 185 17.93 -6.29 -5.22
CA SER A 185 17.41 -5.05 -5.80
C SER A 185 16.50 -4.29 -4.83
N HIS A 186 15.72 -5.01 -4.01
CA HIS A 186 14.91 -4.42 -2.96
C HIS A 186 15.79 -3.74 -1.91
N TYR A 187 16.80 -4.44 -1.45
CA TYR A 187 17.75 -3.95 -0.45
C TYR A 187 18.47 -2.66 -0.91
N ASP A 188 19.02 -2.67 -2.14
CA ASP A 188 19.67 -1.49 -2.72
C ASP A 188 18.68 -0.34 -2.91
N SER A 189 17.42 -0.64 -3.26
CA SER A 189 16.37 0.40 -3.38
C SER A 189 16.04 1.03 -2.03
N ALA A 190 15.99 0.24 -0.95
CA ALA A 190 15.75 0.74 0.39
C ALA A 190 16.91 1.65 0.87
N ILE A 191 18.16 1.23 0.63
CA ILE A 191 19.36 2.02 0.95
C ILE A 191 19.36 3.33 0.15
N PHE A 192 19.10 3.27 -1.17
CA PHE A 192 19.02 4.46 -2.02
C PHE A 192 17.98 5.44 -1.48
N ASN A 193 16.76 4.97 -1.17
CA ASN A 193 15.69 5.83 -0.68
C ASN A 193 16.03 6.48 0.68
N TYR A 194 16.80 5.79 1.53
CA TYR A 194 17.30 6.37 2.79
C TYR A 194 18.26 7.53 2.53
N PHE A 195 19.23 7.37 1.63
CA PHE A 195 20.21 8.41 1.29
C PHE A 195 19.61 9.55 0.46
N ASP A 196 18.65 9.26 -0.42
CA ASP A 196 17.93 10.27 -1.22
C ASP A 196 17.09 11.21 -0.32
N ALA A 197 16.75 10.77 0.89
CA ALA A 197 16.06 11.54 1.93
C ALA A 197 14.83 12.32 1.43
N GLY A 198 14.26 11.90 0.30
CA GLY A 198 13.11 12.53 -0.34
C GLY A 198 13.42 13.62 -1.36
N GLU A 199 14.70 13.83 -1.71
CA GLU A 199 15.11 14.76 -2.78
C GLU A 199 14.48 14.42 -4.13
N GLY A 200 14.17 13.11 -4.35
CA GLY A 200 13.50 12.66 -5.55
C GLY A 200 14.39 12.63 -6.79
N SER A 201 15.70 12.42 -6.60
CA SER A 201 16.67 12.37 -7.69
C SER A 201 16.41 11.22 -8.67
N ALA A 202 15.78 10.13 -8.20
CA ALA A 202 15.34 9.02 -9.03
C ALA A 202 14.15 8.28 -8.37
N PHE A 203 13.22 7.80 -9.18
CA PHE A 203 12.12 6.98 -8.69
C PHE A 203 12.57 5.54 -8.49
N ARG A 204 12.49 5.06 -7.24
CA ARG A 204 12.75 3.68 -6.85
C ARG A 204 11.60 3.19 -5.96
N CYS A 205 10.87 2.20 -6.45
CA CYS A 205 9.81 1.53 -5.71
C CYS A 205 10.00 0.02 -5.87
N SER A 206 10.12 -0.68 -4.77
CA SER A 206 10.27 -2.14 -4.77
C SER A 206 9.31 -2.75 -3.76
N VAL A 207 8.46 -3.66 -4.22
CA VAL A 207 7.51 -4.42 -3.41
C VAL A 207 7.61 -5.89 -3.80
N ASN A 208 7.99 -6.74 -2.87
CA ASN A 208 8.28 -8.15 -3.14
C ASN A 208 7.06 -9.07 -3.04
N SER A 209 5.98 -8.64 -2.38
CA SER A 209 4.74 -9.41 -2.27
C SER A 209 3.82 -9.12 -3.45
N GLN A 210 3.35 -10.18 -4.12
CA GLN A 210 2.43 -10.11 -5.25
C GLN A 210 1.21 -10.98 -4.98
N LYS A 211 0.02 -10.42 -5.22
CA LYS A 211 -1.23 -11.18 -5.32
C LYS A 211 -1.78 -11.02 -6.73
N GLN A 212 -1.93 -12.13 -7.45
CA GLN A 212 -2.64 -12.12 -8.73
C GLN A 212 -4.13 -11.94 -8.44
N LEU A 213 -4.75 -10.97 -9.09
CA LEU A 213 -6.18 -10.73 -9.04
C LEU A 213 -6.88 -11.52 -10.15
N ARG A 214 -8.18 -11.70 -10.02
CA ARG A 214 -8.98 -12.44 -11.01
C ARG A 214 -8.81 -11.86 -12.43
N TYR A 215 -8.77 -10.53 -12.55
CA TYR A 215 -8.48 -9.74 -13.77
C TYR A 215 -8.19 -8.29 -13.36
N GLY A 216 -7.81 -7.41 -14.29
CA GLY A 216 -7.64 -5.98 -14.08
C GLY A 216 -8.98 -5.24 -14.01
N GLU A 217 -9.06 -4.03 -14.55
CA GLU A 217 -10.35 -3.31 -14.63
C GLU A 217 -11.38 -4.06 -15.47
N ASN A 218 -10.92 -4.74 -16.52
CA ASN A 218 -11.76 -5.51 -17.42
C ASN A 218 -11.31 -6.98 -17.51
N PRO A 219 -12.23 -7.93 -17.83
CA PRO A 219 -11.95 -9.36 -17.80
C PRO A 219 -10.81 -9.84 -18.73
N HIS A 220 -10.50 -9.11 -19.78
CA HIS A 220 -9.41 -9.43 -20.70
C HIS A 220 -8.04 -8.93 -20.24
N GLN A 221 -7.97 -8.13 -19.17
CA GLN A 221 -6.74 -7.56 -18.62
C GLN A 221 -6.26 -8.40 -17.44
N LYS A 222 -4.97 -8.73 -17.39
CA LYS A 222 -4.36 -9.32 -16.19
C LYS A 222 -4.18 -8.23 -15.13
N GLY A 223 -4.57 -8.51 -13.89
CA GLY A 223 -4.43 -7.62 -12.75
C GLY A 223 -3.57 -8.25 -11.67
N TYR A 224 -2.78 -7.42 -11.00
CA TYR A 224 -1.94 -7.80 -9.87
C TYR A 224 -1.98 -6.71 -8.82
N PHE A 225 -1.95 -7.11 -7.56
CA PHE A 225 -1.71 -6.21 -6.44
C PHE A 225 -0.33 -6.52 -5.86
N TYR A 226 0.48 -5.50 -5.70
CA TYR A 226 1.77 -5.58 -5.01
C TYR A 226 1.65 -4.85 -3.69
N GLY A 227 1.73 -5.58 -2.58
CA GLY A 227 1.57 -5.05 -1.24
C GLY A 227 1.04 -6.10 -0.27
N ASN A 228 0.85 -5.70 0.99
CA ASN A 228 0.30 -6.56 2.04
C ASN A 228 -1.08 -6.05 2.46
N LEU A 229 -2.15 -6.62 1.89
CA LEU A 229 -3.53 -6.27 2.26
C LEU A 229 -3.89 -6.74 3.67
N GLU A 230 -3.27 -7.82 4.16
CA GLU A 230 -3.52 -8.35 5.51
C GLU A 230 -3.00 -7.41 6.61
N ALA A 231 -2.04 -6.52 6.29
CA ALA A 231 -1.65 -5.45 7.20
C ALA A 231 -2.71 -4.34 7.34
N MET A 232 -3.63 -4.25 6.36
CA MET A 232 -4.68 -3.22 6.30
C MET A 232 -6.03 -3.73 6.77
N PHE A 233 -6.35 -5.00 6.46
CA PHE A 233 -7.67 -5.58 6.65
C PHE A 233 -7.59 -7.04 7.03
N ASP A 234 -8.53 -7.48 7.88
CA ASP A 234 -8.91 -8.88 7.97
C ASP A 234 -10.15 -9.10 7.10
N GLN A 235 -10.00 -9.87 6.03
CA GLN A 235 -11.15 -10.31 5.25
C GLN A 235 -11.78 -11.51 5.94
N ILE A 236 -12.91 -11.30 6.62
CA ILE A 236 -13.58 -12.31 7.43
C ILE A 236 -14.68 -13.06 6.68
N HIS A 237 -15.12 -12.56 5.51
CA HIS A 237 -16.14 -13.19 4.68
C HIS A 237 -16.02 -12.77 3.21
N GLY A 238 -16.59 -13.62 2.31
CA GLY A 238 -16.88 -13.30 0.91
C GLY A 238 -15.87 -13.80 -0.11
N LYS A 239 -16.07 -13.36 -1.35
CA LYS A 239 -15.21 -13.67 -2.51
C LYS A 239 -13.88 -12.90 -2.42
N GLU A 240 -12.90 -13.28 -3.24
CA GLU A 240 -11.66 -12.53 -3.40
C GLU A 240 -11.93 -11.08 -3.87
N ILE A 241 -11.14 -10.15 -3.30
CA ILE A 241 -11.19 -8.73 -3.64
C ILE A 241 -10.69 -8.56 -5.08
N SER A 242 -11.49 -7.88 -5.92
CA SER A 242 -11.13 -7.60 -7.31
C SER A 242 -10.31 -6.31 -7.45
N TYR A 243 -9.73 -6.10 -8.63
CA TYR A 243 -9.05 -4.86 -8.98
C TYR A 243 -9.93 -3.62 -8.75
N ASN A 244 -11.16 -3.64 -9.26
CA ASN A 244 -12.09 -2.53 -9.09
C ASN A 244 -12.50 -2.32 -7.63
N ASN A 245 -12.71 -3.43 -6.86
CA ASN A 245 -12.97 -3.29 -5.43
C ASN A 245 -11.80 -2.61 -4.70
N LEU A 246 -10.53 -2.93 -5.05
CA LEU A 246 -9.37 -2.27 -4.43
C LEU A 246 -9.32 -0.76 -4.71
N LEU A 247 -9.70 -0.32 -5.91
CA LEU A 247 -9.78 1.11 -6.23
C LEU A 247 -10.86 1.80 -5.38
N ASP A 248 -12.04 1.21 -5.29
CA ASP A 248 -13.15 1.75 -4.49
C ASP A 248 -12.84 1.69 -2.98
N ILE A 249 -12.21 0.61 -2.48
CA ILE A 249 -11.75 0.48 -1.08
C ILE A 249 -10.74 1.59 -0.75
N ASN A 250 -9.76 1.84 -1.63
CA ASN A 250 -8.79 2.91 -1.41
C ASN A 250 -9.47 4.28 -1.31
N ALA A 251 -10.41 4.58 -2.21
CA ALA A 251 -11.16 5.84 -2.17
C ALA A 251 -12.03 5.94 -0.89
N ALA A 252 -12.62 4.84 -0.45
CA ALA A 252 -13.42 4.78 0.76
C ALA A 252 -12.57 5.02 2.02
N VAL A 253 -11.39 4.42 2.09
CA VAL A 253 -10.45 4.62 3.20
C VAL A 253 -9.92 6.05 3.23
N ASP A 254 -9.47 6.58 2.08
CA ASP A 254 -8.99 7.96 1.99
C ASP A 254 -10.07 8.96 2.44
N LEU A 255 -11.36 8.72 2.11
CA LEU A 255 -12.46 9.59 2.49
C LEU A 255 -12.83 9.49 3.97
N ILE A 256 -13.00 8.28 4.50
CA ILE A 256 -13.47 8.10 5.89
C ILE A 256 -12.44 8.59 6.92
N ASP A 257 -11.15 8.56 6.57
CA ASP A 257 -10.06 9.04 7.44
C ASP A 257 -10.07 10.55 7.69
N GLU A 258 -10.87 11.29 6.97
CA GLU A 258 -11.04 12.73 7.19
C GLU A 258 -12.08 13.07 8.26
N PHE A 259 -12.83 12.08 8.75
CA PHE A 259 -13.93 12.30 9.70
C PHE A 259 -13.61 11.74 11.09
N ASP A 260 -13.62 12.62 12.09
CA ASP A 260 -13.54 12.25 13.50
C ASP A 260 -14.91 11.85 14.06
N ASP A 261 -15.99 12.51 13.59
CA ASP A 261 -17.38 12.16 13.95
C ASP A 261 -17.73 10.78 13.39
N LEU A 262 -18.65 10.08 14.07
CA LEU A 262 -19.18 8.82 13.56
C LEU A 262 -19.83 9.04 12.21
N THR A 263 -19.27 8.44 11.17
CA THR A 263 -19.63 8.68 9.77
C THR A 263 -19.83 7.36 9.04
N PHE A 264 -20.81 7.35 8.15
CA PHE A 264 -21.04 6.27 7.20
C PHE A 264 -20.96 6.80 5.77
N ALA A 265 -20.17 6.15 4.92
CA ALA A 265 -20.02 6.52 3.52
C ALA A 265 -20.35 5.37 2.58
N ILE A 266 -20.95 5.69 1.45
CA ILE A 266 -21.28 4.78 0.37
C ILE A 266 -20.57 5.29 -0.89
N LEU A 267 -19.70 4.47 -1.47
CA LEU A 267 -18.93 4.85 -2.64
C LEU A 267 -19.25 3.93 -3.82
N LYS A 268 -19.16 4.52 -5.01
CA LYS A 268 -19.23 3.79 -6.26
C LYS A 268 -18.33 4.48 -7.30
N HIS A 269 -17.50 3.69 -7.97
CA HIS A 269 -16.54 4.20 -8.96
C HIS A 269 -15.69 5.35 -8.40
N ASN A 270 -15.13 5.11 -7.20
CA ASN A 270 -14.22 6.01 -6.45
C ASN A 270 -14.85 7.33 -5.97
N ASN A 271 -16.17 7.51 -6.06
CA ASN A 271 -16.84 8.72 -5.59
C ASN A 271 -17.93 8.38 -4.57
N ALA A 272 -18.12 9.26 -3.58
CA ALA A 272 -19.21 9.13 -2.65
C ALA A 272 -20.55 9.41 -3.34
N CYS A 273 -21.49 8.47 -3.23
CA CYS A 273 -22.88 8.66 -3.62
C CYS A 273 -23.80 8.87 -2.41
N GLY A 274 -23.32 8.56 -1.21
CA GLY A 274 -23.99 8.84 0.05
C GLY A 274 -22.98 8.98 1.17
N LEU A 275 -23.20 9.94 2.08
CA LEU A 275 -22.38 10.12 3.27
C LEU A 275 -23.14 10.92 4.31
N ALA A 276 -23.09 10.47 5.57
CA ALA A 276 -23.64 11.23 6.68
C ALA A 276 -22.89 10.96 7.98
N SER A 277 -22.81 11.98 8.84
CA SER A 277 -22.28 11.88 10.21
C SER A 277 -23.43 11.99 11.20
N ARG A 278 -23.58 10.98 12.07
CA ARG A 278 -24.65 10.90 13.09
C ARG A 278 -24.11 10.34 14.39
N THR A 279 -24.96 10.25 15.40
CA THR A 279 -24.60 9.68 16.70
C THR A 279 -24.65 8.14 16.73
N THR A 280 -25.36 7.51 15.76
CA THR A 280 -25.43 6.05 15.62
C THR A 280 -25.08 5.63 14.20
N VAL A 281 -24.54 4.41 14.03
CA VAL A 281 -24.24 3.85 12.71
C VAL A 281 -25.52 3.66 11.89
N LEU A 282 -26.62 3.28 12.56
CA LEU A 282 -27.92 3.11 11.92
C LEU A 282 -28.43 4.40 11.28
N ASP A 283 -28.39 5.51 12.02
CA ASP A 283 -28.86 6.81 11.52
C ASP A 283 -27.92 7.34 10.43
N ALA A 284 -26.60 7.20 10.62
CA ALA A 284 -25.62 7.57 9.61
C ALA A 284 -25.82 6.77 8.31
N TRP A 285 -26.10 5.47 8.41
CA TRP A 285 -26.44 4.63 7.26
C TRP A 285 -27.70 5.09 6.53
N LYS A 286 -28.80 5.32 7.26
CA LYS A 286 -30.07 5.73 6.65
C LYS A 286 -29.94 7.04 5.89
N ASP A 287 -29.27 8.01 6.48
CA ASP A 287 -29.10 9.33 5.87
C ASP A 287 -28.07 9.29 4.72
N ALA A 288 -27.01 8.48 4.85
CA ALA A 288 -26.09 8.25 3.74
C ALA A 288 -26.80 7.59 2.54
N LEU A 289 -27.63 6.58 2.79
CA LEU A 289 -28.38 5.89 1.74
C LEU A 289 -29.38 6.83 1.05
N ALA A 290 -30.01 7.74 1.78
CA ALA A 290 -30.96 8.71 1.23
C ALA A 290 -30.34 9.62 0.17
N GLY A 291 -29.02 9.89 0.23
CA GLY A 291 -28.30 10.72 -0.74
C GLY A 291 -28.38 10.20 -2.18
N ASP A 292 -28.28 8.89 -2.38
CA ASP A 292 -28.43 8.23 -3.68
C ASP A 292 -28.68 6.73 -3.52
N PRO A 293 -29.90 6.32 -3.22
CA PRO A 293 -30.22 4.90 -3.01
C PRO A 293 -30.10 4.06 -4.28
N VAL A 294 -30.11 4.67 -5.45
CA VAL A 294 -29.94 3.97 -6.74
C VAL A 294 -28.49 3.61 -6.98
N SER A 295 -27.57 4.55 -6.83
CA SER A 295 -26.13 4.31 -7.00
C SER A 295 -25.53 3.45 -5.89
N ALA A 296 -26.11 3.46 -4.69
CA ALA A 296 -25.70 2.64 -3.55
C ALA A 296 -25.72 1.13 -3.86
N PHE A 297 -26.59 0.71 -4.78
CA PHE A 297 -26.68 -0.70 -5.20
C PHE A 297 -25.36 -1.17 -5.85
N GLY A 298 -24.74 -2.20 -5.26
CA GLY A 298 -23.46 -2.74 -5.70
C GLY A 298 -22.26 -1.85 -5.35
N GLY A 299 -22.40 -0.91 -4.42
CA GLY A 299 -21.34 -0.03 -3.93
C GLY A 299 -20.42 -0.66 -2.90
N VAL A 300 -19.45 0.13 -2.44
CA VAL A 300 -18.56 -0.13 -1.31
C VAL A 300 -19.02 0.74 -0.14
N LEU A 301 -19.24 0.10 0.98
CA LEU A 301 -19.73 0.70 2.23
C LEU A 301 -18.56 0.82 3.20
N ILE A 302 -18.45 1.95 3.91
CA ILE A 302 -17.45 2.14 4.94
C ILE A 302 -17.99 3.00 6.08
N THR A 303 -17.61 2.64 7.31
CA THR A 303 -17.87 3.45 8.51
C THR A 303 -16.66 3.43 9.45
N ASN A 304 -16.50 4.48 10.24
CA ASN A 304 -15.56 4.51 11.36
C ASN A 304 -16.19 4.05 12.70
N GLY A 305 -17.47 3.64 12.69
CA GLY A 305 -18.18 3.08 13.83
C GLY A 305 -18.28 1.55 13.78
N VAL A 306 -18.51 0.92 14.92
CA VAL A 306 -18.79 -0.52 15.04
C VAL A 306 -20.20 -0.80 14.51
N ILE A 307 -20.35 -1.79 13.64
CA ILE A 307 -21.66 -2.15 13.07
C ILE A 307 -22.37 -3.10 14.02
N ASP A 308 -23.47 -2.62 14.58
CA ASP A 308 -24.37 -3.37 15.44
C ASP A 308 -25.44 -4.13 14.64
N LYS A 309 -26.26 -4.91 15.37
CA LYS A 309 -27.33 -5.72 14.79
C LYS A 309 -28.34 -4.88 14.01
N GLU A 310 -28.79 -3.76 14.60
CA GLU A 310 -29.86 -2.91 14.03
C GLU A 310 -29.40 -2.26 12.73
N ALA A 311 -28.17 -1.76 12.69
CA ALA A 311 -27.56 -1.24 11.47
C ALA A 311 -27.39 -2.34 10.42
N ALA A 312 -26.92 -3.55 10.81
CA ALA A 312 -26.74 -4.67 9.90
C ALA A 312 -28.08 -5.11 9.25
N GLU A 313 -29.18 -5.14 9.99
CA GLU A 313 -30.52 -5.46 9.47
C GLU A 313 -30.96 -4.47 8.37
N GLU A 314 -30.72 -3.18 8.55
CA GLU A 314 -31.04 -2.16 7.54
C GLU A 314 -30.08 -2.22 6.34
N ILE A 315 -28.77 -2.34 6.58
CA ILE A 315 -27.74 -2.48 5.53
C ILE A 315 -28.01 -3.71 4.67
N ASN A 316 -28.46 -4.80 5.26
CA ASN A 316 -28.70 -6.07 4.56
C ASN A 316 -29.85 -5.98 3.52
N LYS A 317 -30.70 -4.94 3.57
CA LYS A 317 -31.82 -4.76 2.63
C LYS A 317 -31.37 -4.43 1.21
N ILE A 318 -30.15 -3.90 1.03
CA ILE A 318 -29.61 -3.63 -0.30
C ILE A 318 -28.49 -4.60 -0.67
N PHE A 319 -28.25 -4.72 -1.96
CA PHE A 319 -27.05 -5.40 -2.46
C PHE A 319 -25.85 -4.45 -2.46
N PHE A 320 -24.72 -4.88 -1.89
CA PHE A 320 -23.43 -4.20 -1.95
C PHE A 320 -22.30 -5.22 -2.13
N GLU A 321 -21.17 -4.77 -2.67
CA GLU A 321 -20.01 -5.63 -2.94
C GLU A 321 -19.10 -5.78 -1.71
N VAL A 322 -18.81 -4.68 -1.01
CA VAL A 322 -17.85 -4.62 0.10
C VAL A 322 -18.43 -3.79 1.24
N ILE A 323 -18.18 -4.22 2.47
CA ILE A 323 -18.41 -3.41 3.67
C ILE A 323 -17.15 -3.42 4.54
N ILE A 324 -16.81 -2.23 5.08
CA ILE A 324 -15.60 -1.98 5.84
C ILE A 324 -15.98 -1.28 7.13
N ALA A 325 -15.56 -1.83 8.26
CA ALA A 325 -15.72 -1.22 9.57
C ALA A 325 -14.53 -1.57 10.48
N PRO A 326 -14.31 -0.83 11.58
CA PRO A 326 -13.31 -1.20 12.57
C PRO A 326 -13.64 -2.50 13.30
N ASP A 327 -14.93 -2.77 13.50
CA ASP A 327 -15.42 -4.02 14.11
C ASP A 327 -16.92 -4.23 13.81
N TYR A 328 -17.43 -5.42 14.14
CA TYR A 328 -18.82 -5.84 13.93
C TYR A 328 -19.30 -6.64 15.14
N ASP A 329 -20.51 -6.41 15.59
CA ASP A 329 -21.14 -7.28 16.56
C ASP A 329 -21.37 -8.68 15.98
N VAL A 330 -21.40 -9.70 16.82
CA VAL A 330 -21.60 -11.11 16.40
C VAL A 330 -22.90 -11.27 15.59
N ASP A 331 -24.00 -10.71 16.07
CA ASP A 331 -25.30 -10.76 15.38
C ASP A 331 -25.24 -10.02 14.03
N ALA A 332 -24.50 -8.93 13.95
CA ALA A 332 -24.28 -8.19 12.71
C ALA A 332 -23.54 -9.03 11.65
N LEU A 333 -22.51 -9.77 12.08
CA LEU A 333 -21.78 -10.67 11.19
C LEU A 333 -22.64 -11.82 10.66
N GLU A 334 -23.52 -12.38 11.51
CA GLU A 334 -24.44 -13.43 11.08
C GLU A 334 -25.42 -12.92 10.00
N ILE A 335 -25.93 -11.69 10.16
CA ILE A 335 -26.84 -11.05 9.20
C ILE A 335 -26.13 -10.73 7.89
N LEU A 336 -24.98 -10.07 7.96
CA LEU A 336 -24.24 -9.63 6.78
C LEU A 336 -23.63 -10.79 6.01
N GLY A 337 -23.20 -11.86 6.71
CA GLY A 337 -22.61 -13.08 6.15
C GLY A 337 -23.58 -13.99 5.37
N GLN A 338 -24.89 -13.75 5.40
CA GLN A 338 -25.88 -14.56 4.67
C GLN A 338 -25.67 -14.58 3.14
N LYS A 339 -24.98 -13.57 2.59
CA LYS A 339 -24.70 -13.48 1.15
C LYS A 339 -23.28 -13.93 0.85
N LYS A 340 -23.09 -15.14 0.36
CA LYS A 340 -21.80 -15.83 0.14
C LYS A 340 -20.70 -14.97 -0.52
N ASN A 341 -21.05 -14.10 -1.46
CA ASN A 341 -20.06 -13.34 -2.23
C ASN A 341 -19.79 -11.93 -1.67
N ARG A 342 -20.49 -11.51 -0.61
CA ARG A 342 -20.32 -10.19 0.02
C ARG A 342 -19.00 -10.16 0.76
N ILE A 343 -18.17 -9.17 0.47
CA ILE A 343 -16.86 -9.00 1.10
C ILE A 343 -17.05 -8.21 2.39
N ILE A 344 -16.63 -8.78 3.53
CA ILE A 344 -16.66 -8.13 4.83
C ILE A 344 -15.21 -7.97 5.32
N LEU A 345 -14.80 -6.72 5.56
CA LEU A 345 -13.46 -6.35 5.97
C LEU A 345 -13.48 -5.70 7.35
N VAL A 346 -12.68 -6.21 8.26
CA VAL A 346 -12.32 -5.52 9.50
C VAL A 346 -11.10 -4.67 9.23
N ARG A 347 -11.21 -3.37 9.46
CA ARG A 347 -10.12 -2.42 9.23
C ARG A 347 -9.13 -2.46 10.38
N LYS A 348 -7.84 -2.47 10.04
CA LYS A 348 -6.74 -2.36 10.99
C LYS A 348 -6.13 -0.96 10.99
N GLU A 349 -5.54 -0.57 12.09
CA GLU A 349 -4.67 0.61 12.11
C GLU A 349 -3.42 0.34 11.28
N ALA A 350 -3.26 1.06 10.19
CA ALA A 350 -2.09 0.96 9.33
C ALA A 350 -1.70 2.33 8.79
N LYS A 351 -0.39 2.59 8.72
CA LYS A 351 0.11 3.83 8.13
C LYS A 351 0.07 3.73 6.61
N LEU A 352 -0.69 4.61 5.99
CA LEU A 352 -0.72 4.74 4.53
C LEU A 352 0.53 5.49 4.01
N PRO A 353 0.98 5.19 2.78
CA PRO A 353 2.04 5.96 2.14
C PRO A 353 1.68 7.44 2.01
N LYS A 354 2.63 8.32 2.32
CA LYS A 354 2.44 9.79 2.19
C LYS A 354 2.54 10.27 0.74
N LYS A 355 3.12 9.47 -0.13
CA LYS A 355 3.26 9.77 -1.57
C LYS A 355 2.39 8.82 -2.39
N GLN A 356 1.92 9.32 -3.52
CA GLN A 356 1.26 8.52 -4.54
C GLN A 356 1.98 8.67 -5.87
N PHE A 357 1.91 7.65 -6.71
CA PHE A 357 2.50 7.69 -8.04
C PHE A 357 1.56 7.09 -9.07
N ARG A 358 1.70 7.54 -10.29
CA ARG A 358 0.90 7.07 -11.43
C ARG A 358 1.82 6.86 -12.63
N ALA A 359 1.76 5.68 -13.22
CA ALA A 359 2.40 5.41 -14.50
C ALA A 359 1.62 6.10 -15.62
N LEU A 360 2.28 6.88 -16.45
CA LEU A 360 1.70 7.47 -17.65
C LEU A 360 2.78 7.75 -18.69
N LEU A 361 2.39 7.72 -19.96
CA LEU A 361 3.32 7.84 -21.07
C LEU A 361 4.49 6.84 -20.91
N ASN A 362 5.72 7.32 -20.95
CA ASN A 362 6.94 6.54 -20.73
C ASN A 362 7.59 6.80 -19.37
N GLY A 363 6.85 7.29 -18.39
CA GLY A 363 7.36 7.68 -17.07
C GLY A 363 6.39 7.45 -15.93
N VAL A 364 6.71 8.07 -14.81
CA VAL A 364 5.93 8.04 -13.58
C VAL A 364 5.77 9.45 -13.04
N LEU A 365 4.53 9.85 -12.74
CA LEU A 365 4.27 11.03 -11.91
C LEU A 365 4.26 10.62 -10.45
N VAL A 366 4.92 11.41 -9.61
CA VAL A 366 4.95 11.25 -8.16
C VAL A 366 4.53 12.57 -7.52
N GLN A 367 3.68 12.50 -6.51
CA GLN A 367 3.29 13.65 -5.70
C GLN A 367 3.02 13.22 -4.26
N ASP A 368 3.03 14.19 -3.35
CA ASP A 368 2.52 13.96 -2.01
C ASP A 368 0.99 13.78 -2.07
N LYS A 369 0.45 12.95 -1.17
CA LYS A 369 -1.00 12.87 -1.00
C LYS A 369 -1.51 14.20 -0.44
N ASP A 370 -2.67 14.62 -0.90
CA ASP A 370 -3.38 15.75 -0.32
C ASP A 370 -3.97 15.34 1.04
N THR A 371 -3.25 15.70 2.10
CA THR A 371 -3.62 15.41 3.49
C THR A 371 -4.10 16.64 4.25
N ASN A 372 -4.27 17.77 3.57
CA ASN A 372 -4.80 18.97 4.21
C ASN A 372 -6.28 18.78 4.57
N ILE A 373 -6.63 19.05 5.81
CA ILE A 373 -8.00 19.06 6.32
C ILE A 373 -8.22 20.44 6.91
N GLU A 374 -9.09 21.23 6.26
CA GLU A 374 -9.40 22.56 6.72
C GLU A 374 -10.22 22.53 8.00
N THR A 375 -9.92 23.48 8.86
CA THR A 375 -10.61 23.76 10.12
C THR A 375 -11.28 25.14 10.07
N VAL A 376 -12.04 25.45 11.08
CA VAL A 376 -12.67 26.80 11.22
C VAL A 376 -11.63 27.93 11.14
N ALA A 377 -10.40 27.69 11.64
CA ALA A 377 -9.33 28.67 11.64
C ALA A 377 -8.78 29.00 10.23
N ASP A 378 -8.97 28.10 9.27
CA ASP A 378 -8.50 28.26 7.89
C ASP A 378 -9.52 28.99 7.02
N LEU A 379 -10.74 29.19 7.52
CA LEU A 379 -11.82 29.84 6.78
C LEU A 379 -11.71 31.36 6.83
N LYS A 380 -11.73 32.00 5.67
CA LYS A 380 -11.82 33.44 5.52
C LYS A 380 -13.18 33.82 4.98
N THR A 381 -14.02 34.47 5.79
CA THR A 381 -15.27 35.06 5.30
C THR A 381 -14.95 36.21 4.34
N VAL A 382 -15.54 36.19 3.14
CA VAL A 382 -15.30 37.14 2.05
C VAL A 382 -16.55 37.93 1.66
N THR A 383 -17.65 37.70 2.38
CA THR A 383 -18.96 38.35 2.19
C THR A 383 -19.37 39.13 3.42
N ASP A 384 -20.31 40.09 3.25
CA ASP A 384 -20.85 40.91 4.35
C ASP A 384 -21.65 40.06 5.36
N LYS A 385 -22.35 39.03 4.87
CA LYS A 385 -23.00 38.02 5.71
C LYS A 385 -21.99 36.95 6.09
N ALA A 386 -21.75 36.80 7.36
CA ALA A 386 -20.99 35.66 7.88
C ALA A 386 -21.86 34.39 7.90
N PRO A 387 -21.27 33.18 7.66
CA PRO A 387 -22.05 31.94 7.83
C PRO A 387 -22.40 31.71 9.30
N THR A 388 -23.51 30.98 9.53
CA THR A 388 -23.85 30.50 10.88
C THR A 388 -22.89 29.38 11.32
N PRO A 389 -22.81 29.03 12.61
CA PRO A 389 -22.03 27.91 13.07
C PRO A 389 -22.40 26.58 12.39
N GLU A 390 -23.70 26.35 12.16
CA GLU A 390 -24.21 25.16 11.48
C GLU A 390 -23.77 25.14 10.00
N GLU A 391 -23.85 26.28 9.30
CA GLU A 391 -23.35 26.39 7.92
C GLU A 391 -21.84 26.16 7.85
N VAL A 392 -21.07 26.58 8.86
CA VAL A 392 -19.63 26.32 8.93
C VAL A 392 -19.33 24.82 9.07
N GLU A 393 -20.05 24.12 9.96
CA GLU A 393 -19.91 22.67 10.11
C GLU A 393 -20.25 21.93 8.82
N ASP A 394 -21.36 22.30 8.17
CA ASP A 394 -21.77 21.70 6.90
C ASP A 394 -20.81 22.01 5.75
N MET A 395 -20.26 23.22 5.69
CA MET A 395 -19.25 23.59 4.70
C MET A 395 -17.97 22.78 4.85
N LEU A 396 -17.47 22.61 6.08
CA LEU A 396 -16.28 21.79 6.35
C LEU A 396 -16.55 20.32 6.05
N PHE A 397 -17.72 19.82 6.40
CA PHE A 397 -18.17 18.47 6.03
C PHE A 397 -18.19 18.28 4.50
N ALA A 398 -18.81 19.20 3.77
CA ALA A 398 -18.89 19.17 2.30
C ALA A 398 -17.51 19.31 1.63
N ASN A 399 -16.59 20.09 2.24
CA ASN A 399 -15.25 20.30 1.73
C ASN A 399 -14.40 19.01 1.76
N LYS A 400 -14.52 18.19 2.81
CA LYS A 400 -13.90 16.88 2.89
C LYS A 400 -14.38 15.94 1.77
N ILE A 401 -15.68 16.00 1.44
CA ILE A 401 -16.26 15.17 0.38
C ILE A 401 -15.82 15.66 -1.01
N VAL A 402 -15.84 16.97 -1.27
CA VAL A 402 -15.47 17.51 -2.58
C VAL A 402 -14.00 17.30 -2.89
N LYS A 403 -13.12 17.40 -1.88
CA LYS A 403 -11.70 17.05 -1.95
C LYS A 403 -11.48 15.60 -2.42
N ASN A 404 -12.30 14.67 -1.96
CA ASN A 404 -12.25 13.26 -2.30
C ASN A 404 -13.01 12.89 -3.58
N SER A 405 -13.60 13.87 -4.25
CA SER A 405 -14.39 13.69 -5.48
C SER A 405 -13.58 13.99 -6.74
N LYS A 406 -13.89 13.30 -7.84
CA LYS A 406 -13.22 13.53 -9.13
C LYS A 406 -13.58 14.89 -9.71
N SER A 407 -12.56 15.71 -10.02
CA SER A 407 -12.70 17.07 -10.57
C SER A 407 -13.31 17.10 -11.98
N ASN A 408 -14.02 18.18 -12.40
CA ASN A 408 -14.54 19.23 -11.52
C ASN A 408 -15.66 18.67 -10.66
N ALA A 409 -15.69 19.06 -9.39
CA ALA A 409 -16.67 18.58 -8.44
C ALA A 409 -17.38 19.71 -7.68
N ILE A 410 -18.67 19.50 -7.43
CA ILE A 410 -19.51 20.28 -6.52
C ILE A 410 -20.20 19.30 -5.58
N VAL A 411 -20.24 19.64 -4.30
CA VAL A 411 -20.96 18.91 -3.25
C VAL A 411 -21.99 19.82 -2.59
N LEU A 412 -23.21 19.32 -2.46
CA LEU A 412 -24.31 19.96 -1.72
C LEU A 412 -24.54 19.18 -0.43
N ALA A 413 -24.54 19.87 0.70
CA ALA A 413 -24.73 19.24 2.01
C ALA A 413 -25.61 20.09 2.92
N LYS A 414 -26.24 19.43 3.90
CA LYS A 414 -26.99 20.05 4.98
C LYS A 414 -27.05 19.09 6.16
N ASP A 415 -26.95 19.61 7.38
CA ASP A 415 -27.00 18.83 8.62
C ASP A 415 -26.01 17.65 8.62
N LYS A 416 -24.77 17.86 8.15
CA LYS A 416 -23.72 16.82 7.97
C LYS A 416 -24.23 15.61 7.18
N GLN A 417 -25.02 15.84 6.15
CA GLN A 417 -25.48 14.85 5.18
C GLN A 417 -25.15 15.32 3.76
N LEU A 418 -24.60 14.43 2.96
CA LEU A 418 -24.45 14.63 1.53
C LEU A 418 -25.82 14.55 0.86
N LEU A 419 -26.31 15.67 0.35
CA LEU A 419 -27.58 15.73 -0.39
C LEU A 419 -27.39 15.25 -1.83
N ALA A 420 -26.34 15.72 -2.48
CA ALA A 420 -25.89 15.24 -3.79
C ALA A 420 -24.50 15.77 -4.14
N SER A 421 -23.85 15.12 -5.11
CA SER A 421 -22.60 15.58 -5.73
C SER A 421 -22.69 15.54 -7.25
N GLY A 422 -22.05 16.51 -7.90
CA GLY A 422 -21.73 16.47 -9.31
C GLY A 422 -20.23 16.33 -9.46
N VAL A 423 -19.77 15.27 -10.14
CA VAL A 423 -18.36 14.88 -10.15
C VAL A 423 -17.86 14.58 -11.56
N GLY A 424 -16.57 14.80 -11.82
CA GLY A 424 -15.91 14.45 -13.08
C GLY A 424 -16.40 15.25 -14.28
N GLN A 425 -16.94 16.45 -14.07
CA GLN A 425 -17.49 17.25 -15.15
C GLN A 425 -16.44 18.16 -15.81
N THR A 426 -16.59 18.42 -17.10
CA THR A 426 -15.68 19.31 -17.83
C THR A 426 -15.88 20.77 -17.46
N SER A 427 -17.05 21.15 -16.96
CA SER A 427 -17.34 22.48 -16.41
C SER A 427 -17.89 22.39 -14.99
N ARG A 428 -17.60 23.40 -14.16
CA ARG A 428 -18.08 23.46 -12.78
C ARG A 428 -19.58 23.75 -12.73
N VAL A 429 -20.10 24.52 -13.67
CA VAL A 429 -21.54 24.76 -13.83
C VAL A 429 -22.30 23.47 -14.09
N ASP A 430 -21.76 22.59 -14.92
CA ASP A 430 -22.39 21.29 -15.20
C ASP A 430 -22.35 20.38 -13.97
N ALA A 431 -21.25 20.40 -13.19
CA ALA A 431 -21.18 19.71 -11.92
C ALA A 431 -22.26 20.20 -10.92
N LEU A 432 -22.44 21.51 -10.82
CA LEU A 432 -23.49 22.09 -9.96
C LEU A 432 -24.89 21.69 -10.42
N LYS A 433 -25.19 21.84 -11.72
CA LYS A 433 -26.51 21.47 -12.29
C LYS A 433 -26.80 19.99 -12.04
N GLN A 434 -25.83 19.12 -12.24
CA GLN A 434 -25.96 17.70 -11.98
C GLN A 434 -26.26 17.42 -10.49
N ALA A 435 -25.55 18.09 -9.58
CA ALA A 435 -25.80 17.94 -8.13
C ALA A 435 -27.23 18.40 -7.75
N ILE A 436 -27.67 19.55 -8.26
CA ILE A 436 -29.02 20.09 -8.00
C ILE A 436 -30.11 19.14 -8.53
N GLU A 437 -30.00 18.72 -9.79
CA GLU A 437 -30.96 17.81 -10.41
C GLU A 437 -31.05 16.49 -9.62
N LYS A 438 -29.91 15.96 -9.21
CA LYS A 438 -29.83 14.74 -8.44
C LYS A 438 -30.47 14.89 -7.06
N ALA A 439 -30.14 15.93 -6.31
CA ALA A 439 -30.74 16.20 -5.01
C ALA A 439 -32.27 16.27 -5.10
N LYS A 440 -32.79 17.03 -6.06
CA LYS A 440 -34.24 17.17 -6.29
C LYS A 440 -34.89 15.85 -6.70
N SER A 441 -34.23 15.01 -7.47
CA SER A 441 -34.77 13.71 -7.90
C SER A 441 -34.95 12.73 -6.73
N PHE A 442 -34.19 12.90 -5.64
CA PHE A 442 -34.34 12.14 -4.40
C PHE A 442 -35.18 12.88 -3.33
N GLY A 443 -35.79 14.01 -3.69
CA GLY A 443 -36.74 14.73 -2.85
C GLY A 443 -36.12 15.66 -1.80
N PHE A 444 -34.82 16.00 -1.95
CA PHE A 444 -34.19 16.95 -1.04
C PHE A 444 -34.61 18.40 -1.32
N ASP A 445 -34.88 19.11 -0.25
CA ASP A 445 -35.04 20.57 -0.26
C ASP A 445 -33.64 21.20 -0.06
N LEU A 446 -33.24 22.03 -1.01
CA LEU A 446 -31.93 22.71 -0.97
C LEU A 446 -31.98 24.04 -0.20
N ASN A 447 -33.13 24.47 0.31
CA ASN A 447 -33.22 25.68 1.13
C ASN A 447 -32.39 25.55 2.40
N GLY A 448 -31.44 26.45 2.59
CA GLY A 448 -30.48 26.43 3.70
C GLY A 448 -29.38 25.41 3.58
N ALA A 449 -29.21 24.75 2.42
CA ALA A 449 -28.06 23.89 2.15
C ALA A 449 -26.80 24.72 1.89
N VAL A 450 -25.64 24.05 1.98
CA VAL A 450 -24.34 24.62 1.63
C VAL A 450 -23.79 23.99 0.35
N MET A 451 -22.93 24.75 -0.35
CA MET A 451 -22.22 24.29 -1.55
C MET A 451 -20.71 24.32 -1.33
N ALA A 452 -20.03 23.20 -1.58
CA ALA A 452 -18.57 23.12 -1.61
C ALA A 452 -18.06 22.89 -3.04
N SER A 453 -16.95 23.54 -3.38
CA SER A 453 -16.28 23.41 -4.68
C SER A 453 -14.82 23.05 -4.54
N ASP A 454 -14.33 22.08 -5.34
CA ASP A 454 -12.94 21.63 -5.36
C ASP A 454 -11.94 22.69 -5.87
N ALA A 455 -12.44 23.75 -6.53
CA ALA A 455 -11.64 24.89 -7.00
C ALA A 455 -12.48 26.18 -7.08
N PHE A 456 -11.84 27.30 -7.41
CA PHE A 456 -12.49 28.61 -7.52
C PHE A 456 -13.53 28.68 -8.64
N PHE A 457 -14.43 29.65 -8.54
CA PHE A 457 -15.39 29.96 -9.59
C PHE A 457 -14.78 30.95 -10.59
N PRO A 458 -14.70 30.62 -11.90
CA PRO A 458 -14.20 31.55 -12.91
C PRO A 458 -15.19 32.70 -13.20
N PHE A 459 -16.48 32.50 -12.90
CA PHE A 459 -17.60 33.43 -13.12
C PHE A 459 -18.61 33.27 -11.99
N PRO A 460 -19.54 34.24 -11.76
CA PRO A 460 -20.55 34.16 -10.72
C PRO A 460 -21.71 33.20 -11.03
N ASP A 461 -21.76 32.59 -12.20
CA ASP A 461 -22.84 31.72 -12.66
C ASP A 461 -23.16 30.56 -11.68
N CYS A 462 -22.14 30.00 -11.02
CA CYS A 462 -22.38 28.96 -10.03
C CYS A 462 -23.13 29.50 -8.78
N VAL A 463 -22.73 30.66 -8.26
CA VAL A 463 -23.41 31.24 -7.11
C VAL A 463 -24.81 31.75 -7.46
N GLU A 464 -25.00 32.25 -8.69
CA GLU A 464 -26.32 32.65 -9.20
C GLU A 464 -27.31 31.47 -9.30
N ILE A 465 -26.80 30.31 -9.73
CA ILE A 465 -27.62 29.10 -9.80
C ILE A 465 -27.90 28.57 -8.40
N ALA A 466 -26.89 28.56 -7.50
CA ALA A 466 -27.03 28.09 -6.12
C ALA A 466 -28.06 28.91 -5.33
N ASP A 467 -28.02 30.24 -5.45
CA ASP A 467 -29.00 31.16 -4.81
C ASP A 467 -30.44 30.86 -5.24
N LYS A 468 -30.70 30.68 -6.53
CA LYS A 468 -32.03 30.34 -7.06
C LYS A 468 -32.59 29.03 -6.52
N GLU A 469 -31.74 28.16 -6.03
CA GLU A 469 -32.09 26.88 -5.41
C GLU A 469 -32.20 26.95 -3.88
N GLY A 470 -31.97 28.14 -3.28
CA GLY A 470 -32.07 28.35 -1.83
C GLY A 470 -30.81 27.97 -1.05
N ILE A 471 -29.67 27.75 -1.71
CA ILE A 471 -28.37 27.50 -1.06
C ILE A 471 -27.93 28.80 -0.41
N THR A 472 -27.58 28.78 0.89
CA THR A 472 -27.31 29.97 1.69
C THR A 472 -25.86 30.26 1.97
N ALA A 473 -24.98 29.23 1.84
CA ALA A 473 -23.57 29.39 2.13
C ALA A 473 -22.69 28.58 1.16
N VAL A 474 -21.50 29.12 0.89
CA VAL A 474 -20.57 28.55 -0.11
C VAL A 474 -19.15 28.49 0.45
N ILE A 475 -18.48 27.37 0.25
CA ILE A 475 -17.05 27.19 0.52
C ILE A 475 -16.28 26.88 -0.77
N GLN A 476 -15.19 27.59 -0.99
CA GLN A 476 -14.33 27.41 -2.16
C GLN A 476 -12.89 27.90 -1.84
N PRO A 477 -11.85 27.50 -2.62
CA PRO A 477 -10.50 27.94 -2.34
C PRO A 477 -10.22 29.43 -2.58
N GLY A 478 -10.96 30.11 -3.44
CA GLY A 478 -10.59 31.44 -3.93
C GLY A 478 -9.43 31.42 -4.91
N GLY A 479 -9.00 32.60 -5.35
CA GLY A 479 -7.85 32.79 -6.24
C GLY A 479 -8.21 33.02 -7.70
N SER A 480 -9.47 33.21 -8.07
CA SER A 480 -9.89 33.65 -9.38
C SER A 480 -9.64 35.17 -9.54
N VAL A 481 -9.23 35.59 -10.72
CA VAL A 481 -9.16 37.04 -11.07
C VAL A 481 -10.55 37.71 -10.98
N LYS A 482 -11.61 36.92 -11.02
CA LYS A 482 -13.01 37.40 -11.00
C LYS A 482 -13.74 37.03 -9.71
N ASP A 483 -13.04 36.67 -8.65
CA ASP A 483 -13.66 36.37 -7.35
C ASP A 483 -14.58 37.50 -6.85
N ASP A 484 -14.19 38.76 -7.10
CA ASP A 484 -14.97 39.94 -6.73
C ASP A 484 -16.39 39.93 -7.30
N LEU A 485 -16.61 39.35 -8.48
CA LEU A 485 -17.95 39.23 -9.08
C LEU A 485 -18.82 38.25 -8.31
N SER A 486 -18.25 37.12 -7.87
CA SER A 486 -18.97 36.14 -7.05
C SER A 486 -19.24 36.69 -5.65
N PHE A 487 -18.28 37.42 -5.05
CA PHE A 487 -18.46 38.05 -3.74
C PHE A 487 -19.55 39.14 -3.80
N ALA A 488 -19.54 39.99 -4.82
CA ALA A 488 -20.55 41.03 -5.02
C ALA A 488 -21.95 40.43 -5.17
N TYR A 489 -22.11 39.36 -5.97
CA TYR A 489 -23.37 38.67 -6.12
C TYR A 489 -23.86 38.12 -4.78
N CYS A 490 -23.02 37.44 -4.02
CA CYS A 490 -23.36 36.90 -2.72
C CYS A 490 -23.76 37.98 -1.73
N ASN A 491 -23.09 39.14 -1.72
CA ASN A 491 -23.43 40.28 -0.89
C ASN A 491 -24.83 40.86 -1.22
N GLU A 492 -25.10 41.03 -2.53
CA GLU A 492 -26.40 41.57 -2.99
C GLU A 492 -27.58 40.64 -2.64
N HIS A 493 -27.35 39.30 -2.61
CA HIS A 493 -28.38 38.29 -2.37
C HIS A 493 -28.36 37.71 -0.95
N GLY A 494 -27.49 38.20 -0.07
CA GLY A 494 -27.43 37.78 1.33
C GLY A 494 -26.95 36.34 1.52
N MET A 495 -26.10 35.82 0.60
CA MET A 495 -25.41 34.55 0.73
C MET A 495 -24.12 34.72 1.54
N ALA A 496 -23.74 33.72 2.31
CA ALA A 496 -22.42 33.67 2.95
C ALA A 496 -21.41 32.96 2.05
N MET A 497 -20.18 33.47 2.00
CA MET A 497 -19.10 32.77 1.32
C MET A 497 -17.82 32.80 2.16
N VAL A 498 -17.15 31.64 2.22
CA VAL A 498 -15.82 31.51 2.80
C VAL A 498 -14.83 30.98 1.76
N THR A 499 -13.56 31.38 1.93
CA THR A 499 -12.46 30.86 1.14
C THR A 499 -11.46 30.13 2.03
N THR A 500 -10.89 29.02 1.53
CA THR A 500 -9.88 28.22 2.25
C THR A 500 -8.45 28.54 1.84
N GLY A 501 -8.25 29.11 0.65
CA GLY A 501 -6.92 29.29 0.05
C GLY A 501 -6.29 28.01 -0.52
N ILE A 502 -6.91 26.86 -0.35
CA ILE A 502 -6.39 25.54 -0.75
C ILE A 502 -7.32 24.89 -1.77
N ARG A 503 -6.76 24.53 -2.93
CA ARG A 503 -7.46 23.84 -4.01
C ARG A 503 -7.26 22.34 -3.92
N HIS A 504 -8.32 21.55 -4.15
CA HIS A 504 -8.34 20.10 -4.02
C HIS A 504 -8.66 19.39 -5.34
N PHE A 505 -7.86 19.59 -6.38
CA PHE A 505 -8.05 18.84 -7.62
C PHE A 505 -7.69 17.36 -7.46
N LYS A 506 -8.58 16.49 -7.96
CA LYS A 506 -8.41 15.03 -8.02
C LYS A 506 -8.78 14.52 -9.43
N HIS A 507 -7.76 14.22 -10.24
CA HIS A 507 -7.92 13.76 -11.63
C HIS A 507 -7.82 12.24 -11.79
#